data_327e192d11db1cef4206299f52ed35c0
#
_entry.id   327e192d11db1cef4206299f52ed35c0
#
_cell.length_a   1.000
_cell.length_b   1.000
_cell.length_c   1.000
_cell.angle_alpha   90.00
_cell.angle_beta   90.00
_cell.angle_gamma   90.00
#
_symmetry.space_group_name_H-M   'P 1'
#
loop_
_entity.id
_entity.type
_entity.pdbx_description
1 polymer ?
#
loop_
_entity_poly.entity_id
_entity_poly.type
_entity_poly.pdbx_seq_one_letter_code
_entity_poly.pdbx_strand_id
1 'polypeptide(L)'
;MLGKMIENTKDLNMVADRLRARGEISRLQELCKEWLIPEKDMQDFLQGKRLRLAEVPLEEKIFSTASEKIAEEMYQFEGPGLAVALGQYLMERCEEKTLGEQILLPHKSLEKAINFILQRVYEESKDYLQQNRNGQNGAGVAVSSQKVYHWLEEYYALDDAEEERKKKSTRKNCCKRREDFCKGKQDQKRQSDFSF
;
A
#
# COMPACT_ATOMS: atom_id res chain seq x y z
N MET A 1 -25.19 -4.28 -13.23
CA MET A 1 -24.29 -4.89 -12.23
C MET A 1 -22.92 -5.18 -12.85
N LEU A 2 -22.14 -4.13 -13.14
CA LEU A 2 -20.78 -4.26 -13.72
C LEU A 2 -19.71 -4.49 -12.64
N GLY A 3 -19.95 -4.03 -11.41
CA GLY A 3 -18.95 -4.06 -10.34
C GLY A 3 -18.59 -5.44 -9.78
N LYS A 4 -19.37 -6.49 -10.06
CA LYS A 4 -19.03 -7.86 -9.61
C LYS A 4 -17.87 -8.51 -10.39
N MET A 5 -17.44 -7.94 -11.51
CA MET A 5 -16.34 -8.43 -12.34
C MET A 5 -15.04 -7.62 -12.20
N ILE A 6 -15.08 -6.55 -11.40
CA ILE A 6 -13.92 -5.65 -11.20
C ILE A 6 -13.32 -5.99 -9.84
N GLU A 7 -12.13 -6.56 -9.84
CA GLU A 7 -11.45 -7.01 -8.62
C GLU A 7 -10.41 -6.00 -8.09
N ASN A 8 -9.93 -5.11 -8.97
CA ASN A 8 -8.86 -4.17 -8.64
C ASN A 8 -9.00 -2.84 -9.40
N THR A 9 -8.24 -1.84 -8.98
CA THR A 9 -8.26 -0.49 -9.56
C THR A 9 -7.81 -0.45 -11.02
N LYS A 10 -6.95 -1.37 -11.44
CA LYS A 10 -6.51 -1.49 -12.84
C LYS A 10 -7.66 -1.92 -13.75
N ASP A 11 -8.43 -2.93 -13.34
CA ASP A 11 -9.61 -3.39 -14.08
C ASP A 11 -10.68 -2.30 -14.11
N LEU A 12 -10.85 -1.56 -12.99
CA LEU A 12 -11.73 -0.40 -12.91
C LEU A 12 -11.39 0.64 -13.98
N ASN A 13 -10.12 1.04 -14.06
CA ASN A 13 -9.67 2.03 -15.05
C ASN A 13 -9.86 1.53 -16.49
N MET A 14 -9.59 0.25 -16.75
CA MET A 14 -9.80 -0.35 -18.07
C MET A 14 -11.28 -0.37 -18.48
N VAL A 15 -12.18 -0.67 -17.54
CA VAL A 15 -13.64 -0.61 -17.80
C VAL A 15 -14.07 0.83 -18.00
N ALA A 16 -13.59 1.76 -17.17
CA ALA A 16 -13.90 3.19 -17.30
C ALA A 16 -13.47 3.77 -18.65
N ASP A 17 -12.26 3.43 -19.13
CA ASP A 17 -11.78 3.84 -20.46
C ASP A 17 -12.68 3.33 -21.58
N ARG A 18 -13.14 2.07 -21.51
CA ARG A 18 -14.08 1.50 -22.48
C ARG A 18 -15.43 2.20 -22.45
N LEU A 19 -15.97 2.50 -21.28
CA LEU A 19 -17.23 3.21 -21.12
C LEU A 19 -17.13 4.64 -21.68
N ARG A 20 -16.02 5.34 -21.39
CA ARG A 20 -15.75 6.67 -21.97
C ARG A 20 -15.66 6.63 -23.48
N ALA A 21 -14.91 5.69 -24.04
CA ALA A 21 -14.77 5.53 -25.50
C ALA A 21 -16.08 5.23 -26.19
N ARG A 22 -17.06 4.57 -25.54
CA ARG A 22 -18.38 4.28 -26.04
C ARG A 22 -19.42 5.37 -25.78
N GLY A 23 -19.05 6.41 -24.99
CA GLY A 23 -20.00 7.45 -24.59
C GLY A 23 -21.07 6.97 -23.59
N GLU A 24 -20.85 5.84 -22.91
CA GLU A 24 -21.78 5.26 -21.92
C GLU A 24 -21.69 5.96 -20.54
N ILE A 25 -21.98 7.28 -20.53
CA ILE A 25 -21.77 8.13 -19.34
C ILE A 25 -22.61 7.67 -18.15
N SER A 26 -23.85 7.23 -18.36
CA SER A 26 -24.73 6.76 -17.28
C SER A 26 -24.15 5.56 -16.56
N ARG A 27 -23.56 4.62 -17.29
CA ARG A 27 -22.89 3.45 -16.71
C ARG A 27 -21.60 3.81 -15.98
N LEU A 28 -20.88 4.80 -16.49
CA LEU A 28 -19.69 5.33 -15.80
C LEU A 28 -20.08 5.99 -14.49
N GLN A 29 -21.19 6.73 -14.44
CA GLN A 29 -21.73 7.31 -13.20
C GLN A 29 -22.11 6.24 -12.16
N GLU A 30 -22.77 5.15 -12.60
CA GLU A 30 -23.10 4.02 -11.73
C GLU A 30 -21.82 3.37 -11.16
N LEU A 31 -20.82 3.17 -12.01
CA LEU A 31 -19.53 2.63 -11.62
C LEU A 31 -18.81 3.53 -10.59
N CYS A 32 -18.82 4.85 -10.81
CA CYS A 32 -18.24 5.80 -9.85
C CYS A 32 -18.95 5.77 -8.49
N LYS A 33 -20.29 5.64 -8.46
CA LYS A 33 -21.06 5.51 -7.22
C LYS A 33 -20.73 4.22 -6.48
N GLU A 34 -20.58 3.12 -7.21
CA GLU A 34 -20.26 1.80 -6.65
C GLU A 34 -18.86 1.77 -6.02
N TRP A 35 -17.91 2.50 -6.61
CA TRP A 35 -16.51 2.61 -6.19
C TRP A 35 -16.21 3.85 -5.34
N LEU A 36 -17.22 4.61 -4.94
CA LEU A 36 -17.11 5.83 -4.13
C LEU A 36 -16.15 6.88 -4.73
N ILE A 37 -16.10 6.97 -6.06
CA ILE A 37 -15.25 7.93 -6.75
C ILE A 37 -15.95 9.30 -6.76
N PRO A 38 -15.25 10.39 -6.36
CA PRO A 38 -15.81 11.73 -6.38
C PRO A 38 -16.28 12.15 -7.76
N GLU A 39 -17.42 12.84 -7.85
CA GLU A 39 -17.97 13.32 -9.12
C GLU A 39 -17.00 14.24 -9.88
N LYS A 40 -16.21 15.03 -9.16
CA LYS A 40 -15.15 15.87 -9.72
C LYS A 40 -14.12 15.03 -10.49
N ASP A 41 -13.67 13.93 -9.91
CA ASP A 41 -12.67 13.05 -10.53
C ASP A 41 -13.21 12.38 -11.79
N MET A 42 -14.49 12.01 -11.78
CA MET A 42 -15.18 11.50 -12.95
C MET A 42 -15.28 12.57 -14.07
N GLN A 43 -15.63 13.81 -13.72
CA GLN A 43 -15.71 14.89 -14.68
C GLN A 43 -14.34 15.23 -15.29
N ASP A 44 -13.30 15.31 -14.46
CA ASP A 44 -11.93 15.54 -14.91
C ASP A 44 -11.43 14.40 -15.83
N PHE A 45 -11.82 13.16 -15.54
CA PHE A 45 -11.56 12.02 -16.41
C PHE A 45 -12.30 12.12 -17.76
N LEU A 46 -13.59 12.47 -17.75
CA LEU A 46 -14.37 12.66 -18.98
C LEU A 46 -13.84 13.79 -19.86
N GLN A 47 -13.36 14.88 -19.24
CA GLN A 47 -12.78 16.05 -19.91
C GLN A 47 -11.33 15.81 -20.38
N GLY A 48 -10.75 14.64 -20.08
CA GLY A 48 -9.37 14.32 -20.45
C GLY A 48 -8.31 15.02 -19.60
N LYS A 49 -8.69 15.69 -18.51
CA LYS A 49 -7.77 16.29 -17.53
C LYS A 49 -7.05 15.24 -16.69
N ARG A 50 -7.68 14.10 -16.48
CA ARG A 50 -7.10 12.91 -15.84
C ARG A 50 -7.07 11.75 -16.84
N LEU A 51 -5.95 11.03 -16.85
CA LEU A 51 -5.77 9.84 -17.69
C LEU A 51 -6.47 8.61 -17.09
N ARG A 52 -6.69 8.57 -15.79
CA ARG A 52 -7.27 7.44 -15.07
C ARG A 52 -8.42 7.91 -14.20
N LEU A 53 -9.47 7.09 -14.11
CA LEU A 53 -10.63 7.37 -13.28
C LEU A 53 -10.26 7.33 -11.78
N ALA A 54 -9.48 6.32 -11.39
CA ALA A 54 -8.96 6.17 -10.04
C ALA A 54 -7.45 5.94 -10.08
N GLU A 55 -6.75 6.37 -9.04
CA GLU A 55 -5.33 6.09 -8.90
C GLU A 55 -5.10 4.61 -8.59
N VAL A 56 -4.14 4.02 -9.29
CA VAL A 56 -3.73 2.63 -9.05
C VAL A 56 -2.85 2.63 -7.81
N PRO A 57 -3.19 1.85 -6.76
CA PRO A 57 -2.33 1.70 -5.60
C PRO A 57 -0.92 1.25 -6.00
N LEU A 58 0.09 1.66 -5.25
CA LEU A 58 1.49 1.29 -5.51
C LEU A 58 1.69 -0.22 -5.65
N GLU A 59 0.96 -1.00 -4.86
CA GLU A 59 1.01 -2.48 -4.88
C GLU A 59 0.56 -3.10 -6.22
N GLU A 60 -0.24 -2.36 -6.99
CA GLU A 60 -0.77 -2.79 -8.29
C GLU A 60 -0.01 -2.15 -9.47
N LYS A 61 0.86 -1.14 -9.21
CA LYS A 61 1.69 -0.51 -10.25
C LYS A 61 2.79 -1.46 -10.68
N ILE A 62 3.00 -1.56 -11.99
CA ILE A 62 4.14 -2.28 -12.59
C ILE A 62 5.15 -1.22 -13.02
N PHE A 63 6.33 -1.27 -12.43
CA PHE A 63 7.43 -0.35 -12.73
C PHE A 63 8.40 -0.99 -13.72
N SER A 64 8.90 -0.21 -14.66
CA SER A 64 9.90 -0.66 -15.65
C SER A 64 11.31 -0.67 -15.06
N THR A 65 11.59 0.26 -14.15
CA THR A 65 12.91 0.41 -13.52
C THR A 65 12.80 0.56 -12.01
N ALA A 66 13.85 0.16 -11.29
CA ALA A 66 13.92 0.32 -9.84
C ALA A 66 13.90 1.80 -9.44
N SER A 67 14.56 2.68 -10.21
CA SER A 67 14.56 4.12 -9.95
C SER A 67 13.16 4.74 -10.08
N GLU A 68 12.37 4.34 -11.08
CA GLU A 68 10.98 4.79 -11.23
C GLU A 68 10.13 4.40 -10.01
N LYS A 69 10.27 3.16 -9.54
CA LYS A 69 9.56 2.68 -8.36
C LYS A 69 9.93 3.47 -7.10
N ILE A 70 11.23 3.65 -6.85
CA ILE A 70 11.71 4.40 -5.69
C ILE A 70 11.22 5.85 -5.73
N ALA A 71 11.31 6.52 -6.89
CA ALA A 71 10.86 7.89 -7.05
C ALA A 71 9.36 8.05 -6.73
N GLU A 72 8.53 7.12 -7.21
CA GLU A 72 7.10 7.11 -6.94
C GLU A 72 6.80 6.84 -5.45
N GLU A 73 7.50 5.89 -4.84
CA GLU A 73 7.36 5.58 -3.42
C GLU A 73 7.81 6.76 -2.54
N MET A 74 8.89 7.46 -2.90
CA MET A 74 9.33 8.69 -2.21
C MET A 74 8.30 9.81 -2.31
N TYR A 75 7.68 9.99 -3.49
CA TYR A 75 6.69 11.03 -3.71
C TYR A 75 5.43 10.83 -2.86
N GLN A 76 5.03 9.60 -2.62
CA GLN A 76 3.86 9.28 -1.80
C GLN A 76 4.11 9.39 -0.30
N PHE A 77 5.37 9.51 0.10
CA PHE A 77 5.74 9.63 1.51
C PHE A 77 5.59 11.10 1.95
N GLU A 78 4.50 11.44 2.60
CA GLU A 78 4.25 12.77 3.19
C GLU A 78 5.12 13.06 4.44
N GLY A 79 6.19 12.35 4.65
CA GLY A 79 7.00 12.41 5.87
C GLY A 79 8.39 12.98 5.67
N PRO A 80 9.04 13.41 6.76
CA PRO A 80 10.35 14.09 6.70
C PRO A 80 11.50 13.14 6.41
N GLY A 81 12.53 13.72 5.84
CA GLY A 81 13.94 13.35 5.87
C GLY A 81 14.36 11.89 5.70
N LEU A 82 13.82 10.96 6.48
CA LEU A 82 14.28 9.56 6.47
C LEU A 82 13.93 8.84 5.18
N ALA A 83 12.69 8.93 4.71
CA ALA A 83 12.27 8.29 3.46
C ALA A 83 13.02 8.86 2.25
N VAL A 84 13.25 10.17 2.26
CA VAL A 84 14.03 10.85 1.22
C VAL A 84 15.49 10.40 1.24
N ALA A 85 16.12 10.35 2.43
CA ALA A 85 17.52 9.92 2.56
C ALA A 85 17.71 8.45 2.14
N LEU A 86 16.82 7.55 2.55
CA LEU A 86 16.85 6.14 2.18
C LEU A 86 16.56 5.94 0.69
N GLY A 87 15.59 6.68 0.16
CA GLY A 87 15.26 6.64 -1.26
C GLY A 87 16.41 7.15 -2.13
N GLN A 88 17.07 8.24 -1.77
CA GLN A 88 18.25 8.73 -2.46
C GLN A 88 19.39 7.70 -2.47
N TYR A 89 19.68 7.10 -1.32
CA TYR A 89 20.66 6.02 -1.22
C TYR A 89 20.34 4.85 -2.15
N LEU A 90 19.08 4.42 -2.21
CA LEU A 90 18.65 3.36 -3.13
C LEU A 90 18.76 3.79 -4.59
N MET A 91 18.43 5.05 -4.92
CA MET A 91 18.55 5.57 -6.28
C MET A 91 20.00 5.58 -6.78
N GLU A 92 20.97 5.88 -5.93
CA GLU A 92 22.40 5.84 -6.28
C GLU A 92 22.89 4.40 -6.55
N ARG A 93 22.24 3.40 -5.98
CA ARG A 93 22.66 1.99 -6.07
C ARG A 93 21.71 1.09 -6.86
N CYS A 94 20.59 1.60 -7.33
CA CYS A 94 19.60 0.80 -8.06
C CYS A 94 20.09 0.25 -9.42
N GLU A 95 21.20 0.75 -9.94
CA GLU A 95 21.87 0.22 -11.12
C GLU A 95 22.61 -1.11 -10.84
N GLU A 96 22.90 -1.42 -9.58
CA GLU A 96 23.41 -2.73 -9.20
C GLU A 96 22.33 -3.78 -9.49
N LYS A 97 22.63 -4.68 -10.43
CA LYS A 97 21.67 -5.63 -10.98
C LYS A 97 20.88 -6.39 -9.91
N THR A 98 21.56 -6.89 -8.89
CA THR A 98 20.93 -7.67 -7.81
C THR A 98 19.97 -6.84 -6.97
N LEU A 99 20.38 -5.63 -6.58
CA LEU A 99 19.56 -4.73 -5.78
C LEU A 99 18.38 -4.19 -6.59
N GLY A 100 18.60 -3.81 -7.86
CA GLY A 100 17.55 -3.34 -8.74
C GLY A 100 16.44 -4.38 -8.96
N GLU A 101 16.81 -5.64 -9.18
CA GLU A 101 15.84 -6.75 -9.31
C GLU A 101 15.04 -6.96 -8.02
N GLN A 102 15.68 -6.86 -6.86
CA GLN A 102 15.03 -7.00 -5.55
C GLN A 102 14.06 -5.84 -5.26
N ILE A 103 14.42 -4.61 -5.61
CA ILE A 103 13.55 -3.43 -5.46
C ILE A 103 12.28 -3.60 -6.32
N LEU A 104 12.38 -4.15 -7.52
CA LEU A 104 11.24 -4.35 -8.42
C LEU A 104 10.24 -5.41 -7.94
N LEU A 105 10.60 -6.23 -6.95
CA LEU A 105 9.67 -7.21 -6.41
C LEU A 105 8.39 -6.54 -5.87
N PRO A 106 7.19 -7.05 -6.22
CA PRO A 106 5.92 -6.38 -5.90
C PRO A 106 5.59 -6.37 -4.40
N HIS A 107 6.20 -7.24 -3.61
CA HIS A 107 6.01 -7.30 -2.17
C HIS A 107 6.98 -6.41 -1.38
N LYS A 108 8.05 -5.93 -2.02
CA LYS A 108 9.02 -4.99 -1.44
C LYS A 108 8.55 -3.54 -1.63
N SER A 109 8.73 -2.71 -0.61
CA SER A 109 8.47 -1.27 -0.70
C SER A 109 9.32 -0.48 0.28
N LEU A 110 9.54 0.81 0.00
CA LEU A 110 10.27 1.73 0.87
C LEU A 110 9.59 1.86 2.25
N GLU A 111 8.25 1.88 2.29
CA GLU A 111 7.49 1.91 3.55
C GLU A 111 7.80 0.70 4.43
N LYS A 112 7.78 -0.50 3.85
CA LYS A 112 8.12 -1.72 4.59
C LYS A 112 9.57 -1.76 5.03
N ALA A 113 10.48 -1.23 4.20
CA ALA A 113 11.89 -1.09 4.55
C ALA A 113 12.08 -0.17 5.76
N ILE A 114 11.38 0.97 5.79
CA ILE A 114 11.41 1.90 6.93
C ILE A 114 10.88 1.20 8.20
N ASN A 115 9.76 0.50 8.10
CA ASN A 115 9.19 -0.24 9.23
C ASN A 115 10.14 -1.33 9.74
N PHE A 116 10.84 -2.03 8.85
CA PHE A 116 11.86 -3.01 9.20
C PHE A 116 13.02 -2.35 9.97
N ILE A 117 13.52 -1.22 9.46
CA ILE A 117 14.60 -0.45 10.10
C ILE A 117 14.16 0.03 11.49
N LEU A 118 12.95 0.59 11.63
CA LEU A 118 12.42 1.05 12.92
C LEU A 118 12.28 -0.10 13.92
N GLN A 119 11.87 -1.28 13.46
CA GLN A 119 11.83 -2.46 14.31
C GLN A 119 13.23 -2.87 14.81
N ARG A 120 14.24 -2.86 13.91
CA ARG A 120 15.63 -3.14 14.29
C ARG A 120 16.18 -2.12 15.29
N VAL A 121 15.92 -0.83 15.07
CA VAL A 121 16.27 0.23 16.03
C VAL A 121 15.64 -0.04 17.40
N TYR A 122 14.34 -0.39 17.41
CA TYR A 122 13.64 -0.70 18.66
C TYR A 122 14.24 -1.91 19.38
N GLU A 123 14.50 -3.01 18.65
CA GLU A 123 15.09 -4.22 19.24
C GLU A 123 16.47 -3.96 19.85
N GLU A 124 17.35 -3.23 19.14
CA GLU A 124 18.68 -2.88 19.69
C GLU A 124 18.62 -1.88 20.84
N SER A 125 17.64 -0.99 20.84
CA SER A 125 17.49 0.02 21.89
C SER A 125 16.78 -0.51 23.13
N LYS A 126 16.12 -1.66 23.03
CA LYS A 126 15.26 -2.21 24.10
C LYS A 126 16.01 -2.38 25.42
N ASP A 127 17.19 -2.97 25.37
CA ASP A 127 18.00 -3.22 26.56
C ASP A 127 18.52 -1.90 27.17
N TYR A 128 18.92 -0.95 26.31
CA TYR A 128 19.35 0.37 26.73
C TYR A 128 18.21 1.17 27.38
N LEU A 129 17.02 1.14 26.79
CA LEU A 129 15.82 1.81 27.29
C LEU A 129 15.32 1.19 28.60
N GLN A 130 15.47 -0.13 28.78
CA GLN A 130 15.12 -0.80 30.04
C GLN A 130 16.07 -0.44 31.19
N GLN A 131 17.37 -0.35 30.90
CA GLN A 131 18.37 0.01 31.91
C GLN A 131 18.28 1.48 32.37
N ASN A 132 17.85 2.39 31.47
CA ASN A 132 17.77 3.83 31.73
C ASN A 132 16.37 4.33 32.12
N ARG A 133 15.47 3.47 32.57
CA ARG A 133 14.11 3.81 32.99
C ARG A 133 13.99 4.66 34.27
N ASN A 134 15.10 5.20 34.81
CA ASN A 134 15.11 6.04 35.99
C ASN A 134 14.44 7.41 35.76
N GLY A 135 13.11 7.39 35.55
CA GLY A 135 12.25 8.58 35.70
C GLY A 135 12.31 9.62 34.59
N GLN A 136 13.01 9.41 33.48
CA GLN A 136 13.01 10.34 32.36
C GLN A 136 11.98 9.88 31.30
N ASN A 137 11.03 10.75 31.01
CA ASN A 137 10.01 10.56 29.96
C ASN A 137 10.65 10.77 28.57
N GLY A 138 11.38 9.81 28.07
CA GLY A 138 11.92 9.77 26.74
C GLY A 138 13.43 9.53 26.70
N ALA A 139 13.83 8.40 26.12
CA ALA A 139 15.22 8.13 25.76
C ALA A 139 15.33 8.10 24.23
N GLY A 140 16.25 8.89 23.67
CA GLY A 140 16.60 8.85 22.26
C GLY A 140 17.78 7.90 22.06
N VAL A 141 17.72 7.07 21.03
CA VAL A 141 18.82 6.21 20.59
C VAL A 141 19.31 6.70 19.25
N ALA A 142 20.60 7.02 19.14
CA ALA A 142 21.24 7.39 17.89
C ALA A 142 21.84 6.14 17.23
N VAL A 143 21.47 5.90 15.98
CA VAL A 143 22.01 4.83 15.15
C VAL A 143 22.83 5.44 14.01
N SER A 144 24.00 4.88 13.70
CA SER A 144 24.82 5.39 12.61
C SER A 144 24.15 5.16 11.25
N SER A 145 24.30 6.10 10.31
CA SER A 145 23.76 5.99 8.96
C SER A 145 24.23 4.74 8.22
N GLN A 146 25.48 4.33 8.41
CA GLN A 146 26.00 3.10 7.82
C GLN A 146 25.22 1.86 8.25
N LYS A 147 24.83 1.79 9.53
CA LYS A 147 24.06 0.68 10.07
C LYS A 147 22.63 0.68 9.51
N VAL A 148 22.04 1.86 9.37
CA VAL A 148 20.71 2.03 8.77
C VAL A 148 20.72 1.58 7.30
N TYR A 149 21.74 1.97 6.52
CA TYR A 149 21.88 1.56 5.13
C TYR A 149 22.13 0.05 5.01
N HIS A 150 22.89 -0.54 5.90
CA HIS A 150 23.08 -2.00 5.93
C HIS A 150 21.75 -2.74 6.18
N TRP A 151 20.92 -2.27 7.13
CA TRP A 151 19.59 -2.85 7.34
C TRP A 151 18.64 -2.65 6.16
N LEU A 152 18.78 -1.54 5.45
CA LEU A 152 18.01 -1.30 4.22
C LEU A 152 18.34 -2.34 3.15
N GLU A 153 19.62 -2.60 2.94
CA GLU A 153 20.09 -3.64 1.99
C GLU A 153 19.66 -5.04 2.44
N GLU A 154 19.82 -5.34 3.73
CA GLU A 154 19.35 -6.59 4.34
C GLU A 154 17.85 -6.82 4.05
N TYR A 155 17.01 -5.80 4.24
CA TYR A 155 15.58 -5.89 3.94
C TYR A 155 15.31 -6.30 2.49
N TYR A 156 15.97 -5.67 1.54
CA TYR A 156 15.77 -5.99 0.12
C TYR A 156 16.32 -7.37 -0.22
N ALA A 157 17.39 -7.82 0.41
CA ALA A 157 18.00 -9.13 0.20
C ALA A 157 17.20 -10.30 0.83
N LEU A 158 16.30 -10.03 1.80
CA LEU A 158 15.47 -11.06 2.43
C LEU A 158 14.50 -11.70 1.44
N ASP A 159 14.46 -13.03 1.41
CA ASP A 159 13.44 -13.80 0.69
C ASP A 159 12.21 -14.01 1.58
N ASP A 160 11.33 -13.02 1.61
CA ASP A 160 10.11 -13.01 2.41
C ASP A 160 8.83 -13.23 1.55
N ALA A 161 8.97 -13.61 0.30
CA ALA A 161 7.86 -13.79 -0.64
C ALA A 161 6.79 -14.79 -0.14
N GLU A 162 7.21 -15.87 0.49
CA GLU A 162 6.27 -16.88 1.06
C GLU A 162 5.54 -16.36 2.29
N GLU A 163 6.22 -15.62 3.16
CA GLU A 163 5.60 -15.04 4.35
C GLU A 163 4.57 -13.98 3.99
N GLU A 164 4.86 -13.16 3.01
CA GLU A 164 3.94 -12.14 2.49
C GLU A 164 2.70 -12.78 1.83
N ARG A 165 2.85 -13.88 1.11
CA ARG A 165 1.71 -14.65 0.57
C ARG A 165 0.82 -15.19 1.70
N LYS A 166 1.42 -15.73 2.77
CA LYS A 166 0.69 -16.21 3.95
C LYS A 166 -0.04 -15.08 4.67
N LYS A 167 0.60 -13.91 4.86
CA LYS A 167 -0.02 -12.72 5.47
C LYS A 167 -1.21 -12.19 4.65
N LYS A 168 -1.08 -12.12 3.32
CA LYS A 168 -2.17 -11.70 2.42
C LYS A 168 -3.36 -12.67 2.47
N SER A 169 -3.11 -13.98 2.52
CA SER A 169 -4.14 -15.02 2.68
C SER A 169 -4.88 -14.90 4.00
N THR A 170 -4.16 -14.69 5.10
CA THR A 170 -4.74 -14.53 6.44
C THR A 170 -5.60 -13.26 6.54
N ARG A 171 -5.16 -12.14 5.95
CA ARG A 171 -5.93 -10.88 5.91
C ARG A 171 -7.23 -11.05 5.12
N LYS A 172 -7.20 -11.69 3.94
CA LYS A 172 -8.40 -11.98 3.14
C LYS A 172 -9.41 -12.83 3.92
N ASN A 173 -8.95 -13.85 4.65
CA ASN A 173 -9.81 -14.69 5.46
C ASN A 173 -10.40 -13.95 6.68
N CYS A 174 -9.66 -13.02 7.27
CA CYS A 174 -10.17 -12.19 8.38
C CYS A 174 -11.24 -11.20 7.89
N CYS A 175 -11.07 -10.59 6.72
CA CYS A 175 -12.07 -9.71 6.13
C CYS A 175 -13.36 -10.48 5.79
N LYS A 176 -13.27 -11.65 5.16
CA LYS A 176 -14.43 -12.52 4.89
C LYS A 176 -15.20 -12.88 6.16
N ARG A 177 -14.52 -13.28 7.22
CA ARG A 177 -15.17 -13.59 8.53
C ARG A 177 -15.90 -12.39 9.12
N ARG A 178 -15.38 -11.16 8.95
CA ARG A 178 -16.07 -9.94 9.43
C ARG A 178 -17.31 -9.64 8.60
N GLU A 179 -17.27 -9.81 7.29
CA GLU A 179 -18.43 -9.63 6.41
C GLU A 179 -19.52 -10.66 6.71
N ASP A 180 -19.18 -11.92 6.91
CA ASP A 180 -20.13 -12.97 7.25
C ASP A 180 -20.78 -12.74 8.64
N PHE A 181 -19.99 -12.25 9.60
CA PHE A 181 -20.51 -11.87 10.92
C PHE A 181 -21.47 -10.66 10.87
N CYS A 182 -21.18 -9.68 10.01
CA CYS A 182 -22.07 -8.53 9.81
C CYS A 182 -23.37 -8.93 9.10
N LYS A 183 -23.32 -9.84 8.11
CA LYS A 183 -24.50 -10.36 7.42
C LYS A 183 -25.40 -11.17 8.36
N GLY A 184 -24.83 -12.05 9.18
CA GLY A 184 -25.59 -12.84 10.15
C GLY A 184 -26.34 -12.01 11.20
N LYS A 185 -25.81 -10.83 11.58
CA LYS A 185 -26.52 -9.91 12.48
C LYS A 185 -27.68 -9.17 11.81
N GLN A 186 -27.58 -8.89 10.50
CA GLN A 186 -28.69 -8.27 9.77
C GLN A 186 -29.86 -9.22 9.54
N ASP A 187 -29.58 -10.51 9.33
CA ASP A 187 -30.62 -11.52 9.14
C ASP A 187 -31.37 -11.83 10.46
N GLN A 188 -30.66 -11.84 11.59
CA GLN A 188 -31.31 -11.96 12.90
C GLN A 188 -32.22 -10.78 13.25
N LYS A 189 -31.86 -9.56 12.85
CA LYS A 189 -32.65 -8.36 13.08
C LYS A 189 -33.96 -8.35 12.23
N ARG A 190 -33.91 -8.91 11.03
CA ARG A 190 -35.06 -9.04 10.13
C ARG A 190 -36.04 -10.10 10.61
N GLN A 191 -35.61 -11.16 11.29
CA GLN A 191 -36.49 -12.19 11.84
C GLN A 191 -37.23 -11.75 13.11
N SER A 192 -36.65 -10.84 13.92
CA SER A 192 -37.29 -10.30 15.12
C SER A 192 -38.40 -9.28 14.80
N ASP A 193 -38.38 -8.62 13.65
CA ASP A 193 -39.39 -7.63 13.28
C ASP A 193 -40.65 -8.24 12.61
N PHE A 194 -40.68 -9.56 12.41
CA PHE A 194 -41.84 -10.29 11.85
C PHE A 194 -42.63 -11.12 12.87
N SER A 195 -42.39 -10.93 14.16
CA SER A 195 -43.11 -11.62 15.23
C SER A 195 -43.98 -10.64 16.02
N PHE A 196 -45.07 -10.16 15.38
CA PHE A 196 -46.24 -9.56 16.02
C PHE A 196 -47.49 -9.98 15.26
#